data_47708838c971ce9531a8370d8d70c9b8
#
_entry.id   47708838c971ce9531a8370d8d70c9b8
#
_cell.length_a   1.000
_cell.length_b   1.000
_cell.length_c   1.000
_cell.angle_alpha   90.00
_cell.angle_beta   90.00
_cell.angle_gamma   90.00
#
_symmetry.space_group_name_H-M   'P 1'
#
loop_
_entity.id
_entity.type
_entity.pdbx_description
1 polymer ?
#
loop_
_entity_poly.entity_id
_entity_poly.type
_entity_poly.pdbx_seq_one_letter_code
_entity_poly.pdbx_strand_id
1 'polypeptide(L)'
;MRSVARLRRAYFDCRYGQLHVHQALPPGGGFDEATALLCIPGTHGTGTMFHALLGPVGADRSIYAPDLPGCGQSDAAGQPVGVEQYALALLDLLDSLRQRRVDVLAHGAGADTAIALAKLRPDSLVRRVVLSSPPPGSREAARQLGIECRELPLAGPAEERFTAASVGAQFDDLIEFLGSGKQA
;
A
#
# COMPACT_ATOMS: atom_id res chain seq x y z
N MET A 1 -11.07 -3.24 25.13
CA MET A 1 -9.77 -3.81 24.70
C MET A 1 -9.63 -3.57 23.22
N ARG A 2 -8.59 -2.86 22.76
CA ARG A 2 -8.32 -2.76 21.32
C ARG A 2 -7.94 -4.14 20.81
N SER A 3 -8.62 -4.58 19.78
CA SER A 3 -8.34 -5.83 19.09
C SER A 3 -6.93 -5.82 18.52
N VAL A 4 -6.15 -6.87 18.68
CA VAL A 4 -4.74 -6.92 18.25
C VAL A 4 -4.65 -7.50 16.86
N ALA A 5 -4.06 -6.75 15.93
CA ALA A 5 -3.80 -7.21 14.58
C ALA A 5 -2.89 -8.46 14.55
N ARG A 6 -3.13 -9.34 13.57
CA ARG A 6 -2.27 -10.50 13.31
C ARG A 6 -1.22 -10.12 12.28
N LEU A 7 0.02 -9.91 12.74
CA LEU A 7 1.14 -9.63 11.83
C LEU A 7 1.65 -10.93 11.23
N ARG A 8 1.90 -10.91 9.92
CA ARG A 8 2.40 -12.05 9.16
C ARG A 8 3.39 -11.59 8.09
N ARG A 9 4.17 -12.55 7.62
CA ARG A 9 4.95 -12.47 6.38
C ARG A 9 4.52 -13.62 5.50
N ALA A 10 4.40 -13.35 4.21
CA ALA A 10 4.01 -14.37 3.23
C ALA A 10 4.68 -14.08 1.88
N TYR A 11 4.77 -15.12 1.07
CA TYR A 11 5.22 -15.01 -0.32
C TYR A 11 4.03 -15.27 -1.23
N PHE A 12 3.91 -14.47 -2.26
CA PHE A 12 2.87 -14.58 -3.27
C PHE A 12 3.50 -14.62 -4.65
N ASP A 13 3.03 -15.54 -5.48
CA ASP A 13 3.51 -15.63 -6.85
C ASP A 13 3.08 -14.41 -7.67
N CYS A 14 3.99 -13.90 -8.47
CA CYS A 14 3.74 -12.89 -9.47
C CYS A 14 4.51 -13.24 -10.75
N ARG A 15 4.25 -12.52 -11.84
CA ARG A 15 4.92 -12.75 -13.13
C ARG A 15 6.45 -12.62 -13.12
N TYR A 16 7.03 -12.11 -12.04
CA TYR A 16 8.47 -11.91 -11.87
C TYR A 16 9.07 -12.80 -10.76
N GLY A 17 8.40 -13.88 -10.37
CA GLY A 17 8.78 -14.72 -9.24
C GLY A 17 7.89 -14.50 -8.04
N GLN A 18 8.43 -14.54 -6.83
CA GLN A 18 7.66 -14.35 -5.60
C GLN A 18 7.85 -12.97 -4.98
N LEU A 19 6.76 -12.35 -4.58
CA LEU A 19 6.76 -11.15 -3.76
C LEU A 19 6.70 -11.53 -2.29
N HIS A 20 7.66 -11.03 -1.50
CA HIS A 20 7.58 -11.04 -0.06
C HIS A 20 6.66 -9.90 0.42
N VAL A 21 5.71 -10.21 1.28
CA VAL A 21 4.70 -9.26 1.74
C VAL A 21 4.65 -9.24 3.26
N HIS A 22 4.90 -8.08 3.85
CA HIS A 22 4.56 -7.81 5.24
C HIS A 22 3.07 -7.49 5.32
N GLN A 23 2.34 -8.17 6.19
CA GLN A 23 0.90 -7.97 6.28
C GLN A 23 0.42 -8.01 7.72
N ALA A 24 -0.67 -7.31 7.97
CA ALA A 24 -1.43 -7.46 9.18
C ALA A 24 -2.91 -7.62 8.85
N LEU A 25 -3.57 -8.49 9.59
CA LEU A 25 -4.97 -8.83 9.40
C LEU A 25 -5.72 -8.55 10.71
N PRO A 26 -6.96 -8.09 10.64
CA PRO A 26 -7.80 -7.96 11.81
C PRO A 26 -8.01 -9.28 12.52
N PRO A 27 -8.30 -9.28 13.82
CA PRO A 27 -8.49 -10.51 14.60
C PRO A 27 -9.65 -11.37 14.13
N GLY A 28 -10.68 -10.76 13.55
CA GLY A 28 -11.87 -11.43 13.00
C GLY A 28 -11.65 -12.17 11.68
N GLY A 29 -10.53 -11.91 10.98
CA GLY A 29 -10.13 -12.65 9.79
C GLY A 29 -10.47 -12.04 8.44
N GLY A 30 -10.89 -10.79 8.33
CA GLY A 30 -10.85 -10.04 7.07
C GLY A 30 -12.05 -10.16 6.12
N PHE A 31 -13.17 -10.72 6.54
CA PHE A 31 -14.31 -10.91 5.63
C PHE A 31 -15.39 -9.82 5.70
N ASP A 32 -15.45 -9.04 6.77
CA ASP A 32 -16.47 -8.00 7.00
C ASP A 32 -15.85 -6.62 7.21
N GLU A 33 -14.76 -6.32 6.50
CA GLU A 33 -13.87 -5.25 6.86
C GLU A 33 -13.88 -4.10 5.88
N ALA A 34 -13.27 -3.02 6.36
CA ALA A 34 -12.86 -1.91 5.54
C ALA A 34 -12.05 -2.37 4.33
N THR A 35 -12.13 -1.59 3.27
CA THR A 35 -11.27 -1.78 2.10
C THR A 35 -9.81 -1.94 2.52
N ALA A 36 -9.16 -2.98 2.05
CA ALA A 36 -7.76 -3.28 2.36
C ALA A 36 -6.83 -2.13 1.95
N LEU A 37 -5.75 -1.93 2.71
CA LEU A 37 -4.73 -0.94 2.40
C LEU A 37 -3.51 -1.62 1.77
N LEU A 38 -3.15 -1.22 0.56
CA LEU A 38 -1.90 -1.56 -0.10
C LEU A 38 -0.88 -0.44 0.11
N CYS A 39 0.25 -0.76 0.70
CA CYS A 39 1.35 0.18 0.90
C CYS A 39 2.42 -0.02 -0.17
N ILE A 40 2.67 1.00 -0.98
CA ILE A 40 3.63 0.95 -2.09
C ILE A 40 4.86 1.78 -1.73
N PRO A 41 6.04 1.15 -1.54
CA PRO A 41 7.28 1.88 -1.29
C PRO A 41 7.78 2.60 -2.54
N GLY A 42 8.73 3.50 -2.36
CA GLY A 42 9.45 4.12 -3.47
C GLY A 42 10.25 3.11 -4.30
N THR A 43 10.80 3.56 -5.41
CA THR A 43 11.65 2.73 -6.28
C THR A 43 12.76 2.04 -5.46
N HIS A 44 12.94 0.74 -5.69
CA HIS A 44 13.85 -0.12 -4.92
C HIS A 44 13.52 -0.20 -3.42
N GLY A 45 12.28 0.14 -3.05
CA GLY A 45 11.84 0.12 -1.67
C GLY A 45 11.32 -1.23 -1.20
N THR A 46 11.25 -1.38 0.11
CA THR A 46 10.74 -2.58 0.78
C THR A 46 9.56 -2.25 1.68
N GLY A 47 8.68 -3.22 1.89
CA GLY A 47 7.52 -3.10 2.76
C GLY A 47 7.89 -2.83 4.22
N THR A 48 9.14 -3.05 4.62
CA THR A 48 9.60 -2.79 6.00
C THR A 48 9.43 -1.33 6.43
N MET A 49 9.45 -0.39 5.49
CA MET A 49 9.24 1.02 5.81
C MET A 49 7.88 1.29 6.47
N PHE A 50 6.87 0.44 6.20
CA PHE A 50 5.50 0.60 6.70
C PHE A 50 5.24 -0.19 8.00
N HIS A 51 6.25 -0.79 8.62
CA HIS A 51 6.05 -1.65 9.80
C HIS A 51 5.32 -0.97 10.96
N ALA A 52 5.55 0.33 11.17
CA ALA A 52 4.86 1.08 12.22
C ALA A 52 3.34 1.19 12.00
N LEU A 53 2.87 1.04 10.74
CA LEU A 53 1.46 1.09 10.39
C LEU A 53 0.77 -0.27 10.53
N LEU A 54 1.51 -1.38 10.45
CA LEU A 54 0.92 -2.72 10.39
C LEU A 54 0.01 -3.02 11.57
N GLY A 55 0.48 -2.77 12.79
CA GLY A 55 -0.31 -3.02 14.00
C GLY A 55 -1.56 -2.15 14.11
N PRO A 56 -1.40 -0.81 14.10
CA PRO A 56 -2.52 0.11 14.25
C PRO A 56 -3.57 -0.02 13.14
N VAL A 57 -3.16 -0.05 11.86
CA VAL A 57 -4.07 -0.18 10.72
C VAL A 57 -4.66 -1.57 10.63
N GLY A 58 -3.83 -2.59 10.87
CA GLY A 58 -4.23 -3.99 10.82
C GLY A 58 -5.26 -4.40 11.87
N ALA A 59 -5.51 -3.56 12.87
CA ALA A 59 -6.59 -3.78 13.84
C ALA A 59 -7.99 -3.51 13.25
N ASP A 60 -8.06 -2.69 12.21
CA ASP A 60 -9.30 -2.25 11.57
C ASP A 60 -9.51 -2.88 10.19
N ARG A 61 -8.45 -3.05 9.42
CA ARG A 61 -8.48 -3.54 8.03
C ARG A 61 -7.24 -4.34 7.68
N SER A 62 -7.34 -5.15 6.64
CA SER A 62 -6.17 -5.82 6.09
C SER A 62 -5.20 -4.79 5.50
N ILE A 63 -3.91 -4.92 5.82
CA ILE A 63 -2.84 -4.09 5.28
C ILE A 63 -1.75 -4.97 4.68
N TYR A 64 -1.30 -4.62 3.49
CA TYR A 64 -0.30 -5.33 2.71
C TYR A 64 0.82 -4.37 2.32
N ALA A 65 2.04 -4.70 2.68
CA ALA A 65 3.23 -3.91 2.38
C ALA A 65 4.27 -4.82 1.70
N PRO A 66 4.23 -4.95 0.37
CA PRO A 66 5.15 -5.78 -0.39
C PRO A 66 6.54 -5.18 -0.50
N ASP A 67 7.53 -6.03 -0.56
CA ASP A 67 8.82 -5.71 -1.15
C ASP A 67 8.65 -5.74 -2.68
N LEU A 68 9.10 -4.70 -3.39
CA LEU A 68 8.98 -4.66 -4.85
C LEU A 68 9.90 -5.72 -5.51
N PRO A 69 9.61 -6.19 -6.74
CA PRO A 69 10.48 -7.12 -7.46
C PRO A 69 11.95 -6.67 -7.46
N GLY A 70 12.84 -7.56 -7.05
CA GLY A 70 14.27 -7.28 -6.91
C GLY A 70 14.66 -6.53 -5.64
N CYS A 71 13.74 -6.31 -4.70
CA CYS A 71 13.98 -5.61 -3.45
C CYS A 71 13.70 -6.51 -2.25
N GLY A 72 14.38 -6.24 -1.14
CA GLY A 72 14.17 -6.93 0.12
C GLY A 72 14.29 -8.45 -0.02
N GLN A 73 13.20 -9.15 0.24
CA GLN A 73 13.13 -10.61 0.13
C GLN A 73 12.28 -11.10 -1.05
N SER A 74 11.85 -10.18 -1.93
CA SER A 74 11.20 -10.54 -3.19
C SER A 74 12.22 -11.02 -4.22
N ASP A 75 11.79 -11.93 -5.09
CA ASP A 75 12.63 -12.44 -6.17
C ASP A 75 13.06 -11.33 -7.13
N ALA A 76 14.24 -11.50 -7.71
CA ALA A 76 14.71 -10.65 -8.79
C ALA A 76 13.96 -10.98 -10.09
N ALA A 77 13.55 -9.95 -10.81
CA ALA A 77 12.74 -10.14 -12.03
C ALA A 77 13.51 -10.72 -13.24
N GLY A 78 14.83 -10.95 -13.10
CA GLY A 78 15.68 -11.44 -14.21
C GLY A 78 15.88 -10.42 -15.35
N GLN A 79 15.25 -9.28 -15.28
CA GLN A 79 15.33 -8.16 -16.22
C GLN A 79 15.12 -6.82 -15.48
N PRO A 80 15.50 -5.69 -16.06
CA PRO A 80 15.19 -4.38 -15.47
C PRO A 80 13.69 -4.21 -15.29
N VAL A 81 13.29 -3.74 -14.11
CA VAL A 81 11.89 -3.45 -13.77
C VAL A 81 11.73 -1.97 -13.46
N GLY A 82 10.63 -1.41 -13.90
CA GLY A 82 10.23 -0.03 -13.68
C GLY A 82 8.79 0.05 -13.16
N VAL A 83 8.23 1.24 -13.24
CA VAL A 83 6.91 1.58 -12.70
C VAL A 83 5.80 0.64 -13.19
N GLU A 84 5.76 0.37 -14.51
CA GLU A 84 4.73 -0.49 -15.09
C GLU A 84 4.89 -1.95 -14.64
N GLN A 85 6.13 -2.45 -14.59
CA GLN A 85 6.42 -3.81 -14.12
C GLN A 85 6.08 -3.97 -12.64
N TYR A 86 6.37 -2.97 -11.81
CA TYR A 86 5.94 -2.96 -10.42
C TYR A 86 4.42 -2.99 -10.29
N ALA A 87 3.71 -2.17 -11.08
CA ALA A 87 2.25 -2.16 -11.08
C ALA A 87 1.66 -3.51 -11.48
N LEU A 88 2.25 -4.18 -12.49
CA LEU A 88 1.82 -5.52 -12.93
C LEU A 88 2.07 -6.58 -11.85
N ALA A 89 3.21 -6.55 -11.16
CA ALA A 89 3.48 -7.47 -10.04
C ALA A 89 2.49 -7.26 -8.87
N LEU A 90 2.18 -6.00 -8.57
CA LEU A 90 1.19 -5.67 -7.53
C LEU A 90 -0.23 -6.08 -7.94
N LEU A 91 -0.56 -6.02 -9.23
CA LEU A 91 -1.83 -6.55 -9.74
C LEU A 91 -1.93 -8.06 -9.54
N ASP A 92 -0.86 -8.81 -9.85
CA ASP A 92 -0.81 -10.26 -9.61
C ASP A 92 -0.98 -10.58 -8.11
N LEU A 93 -0.34 -9.81 -7.23
CA LEU A 93 -0.53 -9.92 -5.77
C LEU A 93 -1.99 -9.71 -5.37
N LEU A 94 -2.62 -8.64 -5.85
CA LEU A 94 -4.01 -8.33 -5.52
C LEU A 94 -4.97 -9.40 -6.05
N ASP A 95 -4.69 -9.97 -7.22
CA ASP A 95 -5.47 -11.09 -7.76
C ASP A 95 -5.31 -12.35 -6.90
N SER A 96 -4.10 -12.67 -6.45
CA SER A 96 -3.83 -13.78 -5.53
C SER A 96 -4.55 -13.61 -4.19
N LEU A 97 -4.61 -12.37 -3.69
CA LEU A 97 -5.33 -12.00 -2.47
C LEU A 97 -6.86 -11.86 -2.69
N ARG A 98 -7.33 -11.99 -3.93
CA ARG A 98 -8.73 -11.76 -4.34
C ARG A 98 -9.25 -10.37 -3.98
N GLN A 99 -8.36 -9.40 -3.94
CA GLN A 99 -8.70 -8.01 -3.67
C GLN A 99 -9.18 -7.34 -4.96
N ARG A 100 -10.46 -7.04 -5.02
CA ARG A 100 -11.08 -6.35 -6.18
C ARG A 100 -11.03 -4.84 -6.05
N ARG A 101 -10.83 -4.35 -4.83
CA ARG A 101 -10.81 -2.92 -4.50
C ARG A 101 -9.87 -2.69 -3.32
N VAL A 102 -9.00 -1.71 -3.43
CA VAL A 102 -8.04 -1.35 -2.38
C VAL A 102 -7.94 0.16 -2.23
N ASP A 103 -7.56 0.59 -1.04
CA ASP A 103 -6.96 1.88 -0.80
C ASP A 103 -5.45 1.75 -0.93
N VAL A 104 -4.78 2.80 -1.33
CA VAL A 104 -3.33 2.79 -1.54
C VAL A 104 -2.67 3.86 -0.69
N LEU A 105 -1.60 3.50 0.01
CA LEU A 105 -0.64 4.44 0.58
C LEU A 105 0.66 4.31 -0.20
N ALA A 106 1.03 5.34 -0.94
CA ALA A 106 2.23 5.35 -1.76
C ALA A 106 3.24 6.36 -1.24
N HIS A 107 4.51 5.95 -1.11
CA HIS A 107 5.61 6.79 -0.68
C HIS A 107 6.56 7.12 -1.82
N GLY A 108 6.97 8.39 -1.93
CA GLY A 108 7.94 8.83 -2.93
C GLY A 108 7.50 8.42 -4.35
N ALA A 109 8.42 7.86 -5.12
CA ALA A 109 8.16 7.35 -6.47
C ALA A 109 7.17 6.17 -6.52
N GLY A 110 6.80 5.57 -5.39
CA GLY A 110 5.69 4.63 -5.31
C GLY A 110 4.35 5.23 -5.76
N ALA A 111 4.24 6.56 -5.76
CA ALA A 111 3.07 7.26 -6.30
C ALA A 111 2.87 6.98 -7.80
N ASP A 112 3.95 6.92 -8.58
CA ASP A 112 3.86 6.62 -10.02
C ASP A 112 3.41 5.17 -10.24
N THR A 113 3.88 4.24 -9.38
CA THR A 113 3.43 2.84 -9.39
C THR A 113 1.95 2.72 -9.02
N ALA A 114 1.47 3.51 -8.04
CA ALA A 114 0.05 3.54 -7.69
C ALA A 114 -0.83 4.03 -8.84
N ILE A 115 -0.39 5.07 -9.55
CA ILE A 115 -1.07 5.60 -10.73
C ILE A 115 -1.07 4.58 -11.87
N ALA A 116 0.06 3.92 -12.13
CA ALA A 116 0.14 2.86 -13.12
C ALA A 116 -0.78 1.68 -12.79
N LEU A 117 -0.81 1.26 -11.51
CA LEU A 117 -1.72 0.21 -11.04
C LEU A 117 -3.20 0.58 -11.26
N ALA A 118 -3.57 1.82 -10.97
CA ALA A 118 -4.93 2.30 -11.19
C ALA A 118 -5.33 2.27 -12.67
N LYS A 119 -4.41 2.58 -13.58
CA LYS A 119 -4.65 2.52 -15.03
C LYS A 119 -4.87 1.09 -15.57
N LEU A 120 -4.34 0.07 -14.90
CA LEU A 120 -4.51 -1.33 -15.31
C LEU A 120 -5.96 -1.82 -15.15
N ARG A 121 -6.67 -1.31 -14.16
CA ARG A 121 -8.11 -1.56 -13.93
C ARG A 121 -8.80 -0.26 -13.51
N PRO A 122 -9.07 0.62 -14.46
CA PRO A 122 -9.76 1.87 -14.18
C PRO A 122 -11.15 1.60 -13.58
N ASP A 123 -11.63 2.54 -12.80
CA ASP A 123 -12.96 2.57 -12.18
C ASP A 123 -13.24 1.56 -11.05
N SER A 124 -12.34 0.64 -10.76
CA SER A 124 -12.67 -0.40 -9.79
C SER A 124 -11.60 -0.74 -8.76
N LEU A 125 -10.32 -0.79 -9.15
CA LEU A 125 -9.28 -1.37 -8.29
C LEU A 125 -8.82 -0.42 -7.17
N VAL A 126 -8.43 0.80 -7.52
CA VAL A 126 -7.93 1.79 -6.56
C VAL A 126 -9.04 2.77 -6.22
N ARG A 127 -9.49 2.73 -4.96
CA ARG A 127 -10.57 3.60 -4.47
C ARG A 127 -10.04 4.97 -4.06
N ARG A 128 -9.02 4.97 -3.21
CA ARG A 128 -8.39 6.16 -2.64
C ARG A 128 -6.89 6.03 -2.66
N VAL A 129 -6.20 7.14 -2.80
CA VAL A 129 -4.74 7.19 -2.74
C VAL A 129 -4.31 8.21 -1.69
N VAL A 130 -3.47 7.76 -0.77
CA VAL A 130 -2.72 8.61 0.14
C VAL A 130 -1.30 8.70 -0.38
N LEU A 131 -0.83 9.90 -0.61
CA LEU A 131 0.51 10.17 -1.12
C LEU A 131 1.38 10.75 0.00
N SER A 132 2.54 10.16 0.17
CA SER A 132 3.57 10.62 1.09
C SER A 132 4.82 11.01 0.32
N SER A 133 5.21 12.28 0.41
CA SER A 133 6.37 12.82 -0.32
C SER A 133 6.36 12.46 -1.83
N PRO A 134 5.25 12.64 -2.55
CA PRO A 134 5.15 12.20 -3.93
C PRO A 134 5.99 13.07 -4.87
N PRO A 135 6.37 12.55 -6.05
CA PRO A 135 6.91 13.36 -7.13
C PRO A 135 5.91 14.45 -7.56
N PRO A 136 6.40 15.58 -8.11
CA PRO A 136 5.53 16.61 -8.65
C PRO A 136 4.56 16.05 -9.71
N GLY A 137 3.28 16.46 -9.64
CA GLY A 137 2.25 16.06 -10.60
C GLY A 137 1.50 14.76 -10.24
N SER A 138 1.98 13.94 -9.29
CA SER A 138 1.33 12.67 -8.92
C SER A 138 -0.11 12.86 -8.44
N ARG A 139 -0.37 13.92 -7.66
CA ARG A 139 -1.72 14.24 -7.19
C ARG A 139 -2.67 14.59 -8.32
N GLU A 140 -2.21 15.36 -9.28
CA GLU A 140 -3.00 15.73 -10.46
C GLU A 140 -3.29 14.50 -11.32
N ALA A 141 -2.30 13.64 -11.52
CA ALA A 141 -2.49 12.40 -12.27
C ALA A 141 -3.53 11.47 -11.59
N ALA A 142 -3.55 11.37 -10.26
CA ALA A 142 -4.57 10.61 -9.53
C ALA A 142 -5.97 11.21 -9.73
N ARG A 143 -6.08 12.55 -9.67
CA ARG A 143 -7.36 13.25 -9.89
C ARG A 143 -7.90 13.04 -11.32
N GLN A 144 -7.04 13.06 -12.33
CA GLN A 144 -7.42 12.80 -13.71
C GLN A 144 -8.00 11.40 -13.92
N LEU A 145 -7.63 10.45 -13.06
CA LEU A 145 -8.21 9.11 -13.03
C LEU A 145 -9.48 9.02 -12.17
N GLY A 146 -9.99 10.14 -11.66
CA GLY A 146 -11.16 10.16 -10.78
C GLY A 146 -10.93 9.58 -9.39
N ILE A 147 -9.67 9.42 -8.96
CA ILE A 147 -9.30 8.82 -7.69
C ILE A 147 -9.28 9.90 -6.60
N GLU A 148 -9.99 9.65 -5.50
CA GLU A 148 -9.91 10.49 -4.32
C GLU A 148 -8.49 10.43 -3.73
N CYS A 149 -7.81 11.58 -3.65
CA CYS A 149 -6.42 11.66 -3.29
C CYS A 149 -6.18 12.63 -2.14
N ARG A 150 -5.44 12.18 -1.13
CA ARG A 150 -4.93 13.02 -0.03
C ARG A 150 -3.40 12.92 0.03
N GLU A 151 -2.76 14.04 0.25
CA GLU A 151 -1.33 14.09 0.56
C GLU A 151 -1.16 14.22 2.07
N LEU A 152 -0.34 13.31 2.63
CA LEU A 152 0.08 13.37 4.02
C LEU A 152 1.55 13.81 4.06
N PRO A 153 1.85 14.98 4.63
CA PRO A 153 3.22 15.39 4.86
C PRO A 153 3.79 14.53 5.99
N LEU A 154 4.55 13.50 5.63
CA LEU A 154 5.34 12.78 6.63
C LEU A 154 6.55 13.63 6.98
N ALA A 155 6.67 14.00 8.24
CA ALA A 155 7.82 14.73 8.75
C ALA A 155 9.03 13.79 8.79
N GLY A 156 10.06 14.08 7.98
CA GLY A 156 11.34 13.36 7.95
C GLY A 156 11.97 13.39 6.57
N PRO A 157 13.29 13.22 6.46
CA PRO A 157 13.95 13.04 5.17
C PRO A 157 13.41 11.77 4.48
N ALA A 158 13.43 11.79 3.15
CA ALA A 158 12.81 10.80 2.27
C ALA A 158 13.24 9.33 2.48
N GLU A 159 14.24 9.10 3.32
CA GLU A 159 14.82 7.79 3.63
C GLU A 159 14.35 7.21 4.97
N GLU A 160 13.58 7.96 5.76
CA GLU A 160 13.19 7.49 7.08
C GLU A 160 11.89 6.67 6.99
N ARG A 161 11.96 5.52 7.64
CA ARG A 161 10.83 4.63 7.89
C ARG A 161 9.69 5.40 8.54
N PHE A 162 8.46 5.07 8.21
CA PHE A 162 7.31 5.52 8.98
C PHE A 162 7.52 5.14 10.44
N THR A 163 7.95 6.09 11.26
CA THR A 163 8.16 5.84 12.69
C THR A 163 6.83 5.97 13.42
N ALA A 164 6.75 5.36 14.61
CA ALA A 164 5.57 5.52 15.46
C ALA A 164 5.28 6.98 15.79
N ALA A 165 6.31 7.84 15.85
CA ALA A 165 6.17 9.27 16.12
C ALA A 165 5.67 10.04 14.90
N SER A 166 6.18 9.75 13.69
CA SER A 166 5.72 10.39 12.45
C SER A 166 4.31 9.94 12.05
N VAL A 167 3.96 8.70 12.36
CA VAL A 167 2.64 8.14 12.11
C VAL A 167 1.63 8.60 13.16
N GLY A 168 2.06 8.78 14.43
CA GLY A 168 1.15 9.11 15.53
C GLY A 168 0.39 10.42 15.34
N ALA A 169 1.05 11.45 14.80
CA ALA A 169 0.41 12.74 14.53
C ALA A 169 -0.53 12.75 13.32
N GLN A 170 -0.37 11.79 12.39
CA GLN A 170 -1.09 11.74 11.12
C GLN A 170 -1.93 10.48 10.97
N PHE A 171 -1.87 9.59 11.95
CA PHE A 171 -2.60 8.33 11.91
C PHE A 171 -4.11 8.55 11.91
N ASP A 172 -4.59 9.49 12.72
CA ASP A 172 -6.01 9.81 12.80
C ASP A 172 -6.50 10.40 11.47
N ASP A 173 -5.71 11.28 10.83
CA ASP A 173 -5.99 11.82 9.49
C ASP A 173 -6.02 10.72 8.42
N LEU A 174 -5.09 9.76 8.50
CA LEU A 174 -5.04 8.62 7.60
C LEU A 174 -6.31 7.76 7.73
N ILE A 175 -6.66 7.40 8.97
CA ILE A 175 -7.83 6.55 9.23
C ILE A 175 -9.12 7.29 8.90
N GLU A 176 -9.24 8.58 9.21
CA GLU A 176 -10.39 9.39 8.83
C GLU A 176 -10.57 9.42 7.31
N PHE A 177 -9.50 9.68 6.56
CA PHE A 177 -9.55 9.70 5.10
C PHE A 177 -9.92 8.34 4.50
N LEU A 178 -9.34 7.26 5.01
CA LEU A 178 -9.65 5.91 4.55
C LEU A 178 -11.08 5.46 4.94
N GLY A 179 -11.69 6.16 5.89
CA GLY A 179 -12.99 5.83 6.43
C GLY A 179 -12.93 4.67 7.42
N SER A 180 -13.78 4.71 8.44
CA SER A 180 -13.98 3.57 9.32
C SER A 180 -14.64 2.43 8.55
N GLY A 181 -14.21 1.19 8.78
CA GLY A 181 -14.58 0.00 8.02
C GLY A 181 -16.02 -0.48 8.05
N LYS A 182 -16.92 0.33 8.54
CA LYS A 182 -18.33 0.02 8.46
C LYS A 182 -18.87 0.51 7.11
N GLN A 183 -18.95 -0.38 6.15
CA GLN A 183 -19.84 -0.18 5.01
C GLN A 183 -21.27 -0.14 5.56
N ALA A 184 -21.97 0.93 5.24
CA ALA A 184 -23.39 1.04 5.48
C ALA A 184 -24.14 0.10 4.53
#